data_23014086b9768df8139223f15887a648
#
_entry.id   23014086b9768df8139223f15887a648
#
_cell.length_a   1.000
_cell.length_b   1.000
_cell.length_c   1.000
_cell.angle_alpha   90.00
_cell.angle_beta   90.00
_cell.angle_gamma   90.00
#
_symmetry.space_group_name_H-M   'P 1'
#
loop_
_entity.id
_entity.type
_entity.pdbx_description
1 polymer ?
#
loop_
_entity_poly.entity_id
_entity_poly.type
_entity_poly.pdbx_seq_one_letter_code
_entity_poly.pdbx_strand_id
1 'polypeptide(L)'
;RVLFRSRKSAIPPTFGEIMILQLPDDMIEPPPGDQRSYAYLMQFMDGTRIDLTFAPLEDASLYVEDTLSVVLLDKDNRFPPLPPPSDRGYLPSLPTAKAFDDCCNEFWWLNPYVAKGLWRGDLTYARYMLDTHMRDMLMKMLTWYFGMQTCWEKSPGKLGKYLRPGIGEEFWHLLEQTYADADPEHTWQALFTMDELFRRAATAVAGMFGLHYPGGDDERVSAFIQTIHQLPPDATEIKMS
;
A
#
# COMPACT_ATOMS: atom_id res chain seq x y z
N ARG A 1 -30.07 -10.65 16.16
CA ARG A 1 -30.34 -10.16 14.80
C ARG A 1 -31.58 -9.25 14.72
N VAL A 2 -32.73 -9.64 15.29
CA VAL A 2 -33.97 -8.85 15.18
C VAL A 2 -33.86 -7.50 15.89
N LEU A 3 -33.33 -7.46 17.13
CA LEU A 3 -33.14 -6.21 17.90
C LEU A 3 -32.14 -5.26 17.28
N PHE A 4 -31.10 -5.78 16.62
CA PHE A 4 -30.11 -4.98 15.90
C PHE A 4 -30.75 -4.28 14.69
N ARG A 5 -31.48 -5.02 13.84
CA ARG A 5 -32.14 -4.46 12.65
C ARG A 5 -33.14 -3.35 13.00
N SER A 6 -33.86 -3.45 14.12
CA SER A 6 -34.83 -2.44 14.55
C SER A 6 -34.21 -1.16 15.12
N ARG A 7 -32.91 -1.19 15.49
CA ARG A 7 -32.21 -0.04 16.09
C ARG A 7 -31.04 0.49 15.23
N LYS A 8 -30.87 -0.02 14.01
CA LYS A 8 -29.78 0.29 13.12
C LYS A 8 -29.52 1.77 12.95
N SER A 9 -30.56 2.56 12.72
CA SER A 9 -30.47 4.03 12.53
C SER A 9 -30.28 4.83 13.84
N ALA A 10 -30.56 4.22 14.99
CA ALA A 10 -30.43 4.89 16.28
C ALA A 10 -29.04 4.78 16.91
N ILE A 11 -28.17 3.88 16.39
CA ILE A 11 -26.84 3.62 16.96
C ILE A 11 -25.88 4.77 16.70
N PRO A 12 -25.67 5.25 15.47
CA PRO A 12 -24.66 6.25 15.16
C PRO A 12 -24.79 7.55 15.98
N PRO A 13 -25.99 8.15 16.15
CA PRO A 13 -26.12 9.40 16.89
C PRO A 13 -25.78 9.31 18.39
N THR A 14 -25.67 8.10 18.95
CA THR A 14 -25.33 7.93 20.37
C THR A 14 -23.88 8.28 20.71
N PHE A 15 -23.01 8.37 19.70
CA PHE A 15 -21.58 8.64 19.87
C PHE A 15 -21.20 10.10 19.68
N GLY A 16 -22.08 10.93 19.13
CA GLY A 16 -21.82 12.35 18.87
C GLY A 16 -22.50 12.86 17.62
N GLU A 17 -22.22 14.12 17.28
CA GLU A 17 -22.69 14.74 16.04
C GLU A 17 -21.88 14.20 14.85
N ILE A 18 -22.58 13.50 13.94
CA ILE A 18 -21.97 12.81 12.80
C ILE A 18 -21.65 13.82 11.69
N MET A 19 -20.40 13.85 11.25
CA MET A 19 -19.98 14.54 10.03
C MET A 19 -20.29 13.71 8.79
N ILE A 20 -19.93 12.42 8.79
CA ILE A 20 -20.22 11.48 7.71
C ILE A 20 -20.33 10.04 8.26
N LEU A 21 -21.31 9.32 7.73
CA LEU A 21 -21.56 7.91 8.02
C LEU A 21 -21.43 7.10 6.73
N GLN A 22 -20.64 6.02 6.78
CA GLN A 22 -20.58 5.02 5.73
C GLN A 22 -21.03 3.67 6.28
N LEU A 23 -21.87 2.98 5.53
CA LEU A 23 -22.41 1.65 5.84
C LEU A 23 -21.94 0.68 4.74
N PRO A 24 -20.70 0.17 4.80
CA PRO A 24 -20.10 -0.60 3.72
C PRO A 24 -20.91 -1.84 3.34
N ASP A 25 -21.57 -2.43 4.32
CA ASP A 25 -22.40 -3.63 4.12
C ASP A 25 -23.70 -3.36 3.33
N ASP A 26 -24.16 -2.11 3.31
CA ASP A 26 -25.31 -1.69 2.51
C ASP A 26 -24.92 -1.18 1.10
N MET A 27 -23.60 -1.05 0.84
CA MET A 27 -23.06 -0.56 -0.45
C MET A 27 -22.81 -1.69 -1.46
N ILE A 28 -22.98 -2.94 -1.05
CA ILE A 28 -22.81 -4.12 -1.89
C ILE A 28 -24.15 -4.50 -2.47
N GLU A 29 -24.25 -4.55 -3.81
CA GLU A 29 -25.48 -4.93 -4.49
C GLU A 29 -25.24 -6.07 -5.50
N PRO A 30 -25.96 -7.21 -5.40
CA PRO A 30 -26.88 -7.54 -4.31
C PRO A 30 -26.15 -7.79 -2.98
N PRO A 31 -26.80 -7.55 -1.84
CA PRO A 31 -26.18 -7.83 -0.53
C PRO A 31 -25.81 -9.31 -0.42
N PRO A 32 -24.63 -9.65 0.13
CA PRO A 32 -24.23 -11.04 0.32
C PRO A 32 -25.22 -11.77 1.24
N GLY A 33 -25.68 -12.93 0.81
CA GLY A 33 -26.72 -13.70 1.53
C GLY A 33 -26.27 -14.26 2.88
N ASP A 34 -24.96 -14.37 3.08
CA ASP A 34 -24.28 -14.95 4.26
C ASP A 34 -23.64 -13.91 5.19
N GLN A 35 -23.98 -12.61 5.01
CA GLN A 35 -23.42 -11.53 5.81
C GLN A 35 -23.61 -11.75 7.31
N ARG A 36 -22.53 -11.99 8.03
CA ARG A 36 -22.50 -12.33 9.44
C ARG A 36 -22.27 -11.13 10.34
N SER A 37 -21.50 -10.14 9.89
CA SER A 37 -21.19 -8.90 10.60
C SER A 37 -21.87 -7.68 9.96
N TYR A 38 -21.85 -6.57 10.67
CA TYR A 38 -22.33 -5.29 10.15
C TYR A 38 -21.49 -4.15 10.71
N ALA A 39 -20.96 -3.30 9.83
CA ALA A 39 -20.07 -2.21 10.17
C ALA A 39 -20.71 -0.82 10.00
N TYR A 40 -20.38 0.08 10.93
CA TYR A 40 -20.59 1.51 10.85
C TYR A 40 -19.23 2.18 10.84
N LEU A 41 -18.93 2.94 9.80
CA LEU A 41 -17.73 3.78 9.72
C LEU A 41 -18.19 5.22 9.92
N MET A 42 -17.83 5.80 11.06
CA MET A 42 -18.36 7.09 11.52
C MET A 42 -17.24 8.09 11.70
N GLN A 43 -17.37 9.27 11.11
CA GLN A 43 -16.55 10.42 11.45
C GLN A 43 -17.45 11.51 12.05
N PHE A 44 -16.97 12.17 13.10
CA PHE A 44 -17.73 13.12 13.88
C PHE A 44 -17.22 14.54 13.68
N MET A 45 -18.08 15.54 14.00
CA MET A 45 -17.76 16.96 13.84
C MET A 45 -16.59 17.43 14.71
N ASP A 46 -16.26 16.70 15.78
CA ASP A 46 -15.08 16.94 16.64
C ASP A 46 -13.78 16.33 16.10
N GLY A 47 -13.80 15.70 14.91
CA GLY A 47 -12.66 15.03 14.29
C GLY A 47 -12.43 13.60 14.78
N THR A 48 -13.24 13.09 15.70
CA THR A 48 -13.17 11.69 16.15
C THR A 48 -13.64 10.74 15.04
N ARG A 49 -13.04 9.54 14.96
CA ARG A 49 -13.50 8.45 14.10
C ARG A 49 -13.78 7.20 14.94
N ILE A 50 -14.91 6.57 14.69
CA ILE A 50 -15.26 5.26 15.27
C ILE A 50 -15.67 4.33 14.13
N ASP A 51 -14.99 3.19 14.02
CA ASP A 51 -15.37 2.07 13.18
C ASP A 51 -15.96 1.00 14.09
N LEU A 52 -17.30 0.85 14.08
CA LEU A 52 -18.01 -0.04 14.96
C LEU A 52 -18.55 -1.23 14.18
N THR A 53 -18.13 -2.44 14.55
CA THR A 53 -18.60 -3.67 13.92
C THR A 53 -19.39 -4.51 14.92
N PHE A 54 -20.60 -4.93 14.52
CA PHE A 54 -21.39 -5.95 15.20
C PHE A 54 -21.13 -7.30 14.55
N ALA A 55 -20.73 -8.28 15.34
CA ALA A 55 -20.47 -9.63 14.88
C ALA A 55 -21.19 -10.67 15.74
N PRO A 56 -21.46 -11.89 15.23
CA PRO A 56 -21.94 -12.99 16.04
C PRO A 56 -20.94 -13.36 17.14
N LEU A 57 -21.43 -13.78 18.30
CA LEU A 57 -20.57 -14.18 19.41
C LEU A 57 -19.67 -15.38 19.07
N GLU A 58 -20.10 -16.26 18.19
CA GLU A 58 -19.31 -17.39 17.70
C GLU A 58 -18.06 -16.97 16.91
N ASP A 59 -18.05 -15.74 16.36
CA ASP A 59 -16.91 -15.17 15.62
C ASP A 59 -16.01 -14.29 16.50
N ALA A 60 -16.31 -14.16 17.79
CA ALA A 60 -15.61 -13.26 18.70
C ALA A 60 -14.11 -13.51 18.78
N SER A 61 -13.65 -14.76 18.65
CA SER A 61 -12.22 -15.12 18.64
C SER A 61 -11.46 -14.49 17.48
N LEU A 62 -12.09 -14.31 16.32
CA LEU A 62 -11.45 -13.70 15.14
C LEU A 62 -11.05 -12.24 15.38
N TYR A 63 -11.79 -11.54 16.25
CA TYR A 63 -11.56 -10.11 16.54
C TYR A 63 -10.47 -9.86 17.59
N VAL A 64 -10.00 -10.89 18.27
CA VAL A 64 -8.90 -10.79 19.25
C VAL A 64 -7.58 -11.40 18.76
N GLU A 65 -7.54 -11.87 17.51
CA GLU A 65 -6.30 -12.35 16.86
C GLU A 65 -5.35 -11.19 16.51
N ASP A 66 -5.89 -9.99 16.28
CA ASP A 66 -5.08 -8.80 16.01
C ASP A 66 -4.27 -8.44 17.27
N THR A 67 -2.96 -8.33 17.11
CA THR A 67 -2.03 -8.05 18.21
C THR A 67 -2.20 -6.67 18.87
N LEU A 68 -2.99 -5.78 18.27
CA LEU A 68 -3.38 -4.48 18.83
C LEU A 68 -4.72 -4.52 19.57
N SER A 69 -5.39 -5.68 19.60
CA SER A 69 -6.70 -5.81 20.25
C SER A 69 -6.61 -5.67 21.76
N VAL A 70 -7.62 -4.99 22.33
CA VAL A 70 -7.83 -4.85 23.76
C VAL A 70 -9.28 -5.20 24.08
N VAL A 71 -9.50 -6.09 25.04
CA VAL A 71 -10.84 -6.37 25.55
C VAL A 71 -11.23 -5.29 26.56
N LEU A 72 -12.18 -4.44 26.20
CA LEU A 72 -12.67 -3.37 27.07
C LEU A 72 -13.72 -3.88 28.06
N LEU A 73 -14.54 -4.87 27.67
CA LEU A 73 -15.60 -5.43 28.50
C LEU A 73 -15.89 -6.85 28.06
N ASP A 74 -15.75 -7.80 28.98
CA ASP A 74 -16.17 -9.20 28.81
C ASP A 74 -17.12 -9.60 29.96
N LYS A 75 -18.43 -9.49 29.73
CA LYS A 75 -19.45 -9.79 30.73
C LYS A 75 -19.58 -11.27 31.05
N ASP A 76 -19.22 -12.10 30.10
CA ASP A 76 -19.47 -13.55 30.16
C ASP A 76 -18.18 -14.36 30.35
N ASN A 77 -17.01 -13.68 30.54
CA ASN A 77 -15.69 -14.30 30.66
C ASN A 77 -15.37 -15.23 29.47
N ARG A 78 -15.62 -14.76 28.25
CA ARG A 78 -15.44 -15.55 27.00
C ARG A 78 -14.03 -15.53 26.48
N PHE A 79 -13.25 -14.50 26.81
CA PHE A 79 -11.91 -14.31 26.30
C PHE A 79 -10.85 -14.71 27.33
N PRO A 80 -9.80 -15.43 26.92
CA PRO A 80 -8.64 -15.57 27.78
C PRO A 80 -7.97 -14.19 27.97
N PRO A 81 -7.15 -14.01 29.02
CA PRO A 81 -6.34 -12.82 29.15
C PRO A 81 -5.51 -12.60 27.90
N LEU A 82 -5.65 -11.44 27.24
CA LEU A 82 -4.85 -11.09 26.08
C LEU A 82 -3.49 -10.53 26.54
N PRO A 83 -2.43 -10.78 25.76
CA PRO A 83 -1.16 -10.11 25.99
C PRO A 83 -1.31 -8.59 25.81
N PRO A 84 -0.42 -7.78 26.37
CA PRO A 84 -0.40 -6.33 26.07
C PRO A 84 -0.37 -6.07 24.56
N PRO A 85 -1.14 -5.08 24.07
CA PRO A 85 -1.17 -4.77 22.65
C PRO A 85 0.22 -4.39 22.13
N SER A 86 0.55 -4.89 20.94
CA SER A 86 1.83 -4.62 20.29
C SER A 86 1.67 -4.61 18.78
N ASP A 87 2.56 -3.90 18.07
CA ASP A 87 2.60 -3.89 16.61
C ASP A 87 3.29 -5.11 15.99
N ARG A 88 3.55 -6.16 16.78
CA ARG A 88 4.25 -7.37 16.34
C ARG A 88 3.60 -8.05 15.13
N GLY A 89 2.27 -8.04 15.04
CA GLY A 89 1.52 -8.57 13.89
C GLY A 89 1.67 -7.74 12.61
N TYR A 90 2.29 -6.56 12.69
CA TYR A 90 2.44 -5.60 11.59
C TYR A 90 3.90 -5.38 11.19
N LEU A 91 4.81 -6.17 11.72
CA LEU A 91 6.21 -6.13 11.31
C LEU A 91 6.35 -6.63 9.87
N PRO A 92 7.30 -6.06 9.09
CA PRO A 92 7.54 -6.54 7.74
C PRO A 92 8.04 -7.99 7.77
N SER A 93 7.54 -8.82 6.87
CA SER A 93 8.05 -10.18 6.68
C SER A 93 9.29 -10.17 5.80
N LEU A 94 10.20 -11.13 6.03
CA LEU A 94 11.39 -11.32 5.22
C LEU A 94 11.03 -11.61 3.76
N PRO A 95 11.79 -11.06 2.78
CA PRO A 95 11.58 -11.42 1.39
C PRO A 95 11.92 -12.89 1.16
N THR A 96 11.05 -13.62 0.45
CA THR A 96 11.44 -14.88 -0.17
C THR A 96 12.09 -14.59 -1.52
N ALA A 97 12.94 -15.50 -2.05
CA ALA A 97 13.52 -15.33 -3.37
C ALA A 97 12.45 -15.11 -4.45
N LYS A 98 11.38 -15.92 -4.43
CA LYS A 98 10.26 -15.78 -5.36
C LYS A 98 9.57 -14.40 -5.25
N ALA A 99 9.27 -13.93 -4.03
CA ALA A 99 8.60 -12.65 -3.83
C ALA A 99 9.46 -11.45 -4.24
N PHE A 100 10.78 -11.57 -4.08
CA PHE A 100 11.76 -10.58 -4.55
C PHE A 100 11.84 -10.55 -6.07
N ASP A 101 12.00 -11.72 -6.70
CA ASP A 101 12.05 -11.85 -8.17
C ASP A 101 10.78 -11.31 -8.82
N ASP A 102 9.60 -11.68 -8.31
CA ASP A 102 8.31 -11.18 -8.81
C ASP A 102 8.19 -9.66 -8.67
N CYS A 103 8.65 -9.10 -7.54
CA CYS A 103 8.62 -7.66 -7.32
C CYS A 103 9.53 -6.90 -8.30
N CYS A 104 10.74 -7.41 -8.53
CA CYS A 104 11.67 -6.81 -9.49
C CYS A 104 11.16 -6.96 -10.92
N ASN A 105 10.64 -8.13 -11.30
CA ASN A 105 10.12 -8.36 -12.63
C ASN A 105 8.92 -7.46 -12.93
N GLU A 106 7.94 -7.38 -12.02
CA GLU A 106 6.76 -6.53 -12.20
C GLU A 106 7.14 -5.05 -12.26
N PHE A 107 8.06 -4.57 -11.40
CA PHE A 107 8.50 -3.19 -11.44
C PHE A 107 9.10 -2.83 -12.81
N TRP A 108 10.04 -3.63 -13.32
CA TRP A 108 10.70 -3.37 -14.62
C TRP A 108 9.76 -3.60 -15.81
N TRP A 109 8.81 -4.53 -15.68
CA TRP A 109 7.79 -4.79 -16.70
C TRP A 109 6.84 -3.60 -16.90
N LEU A 110 6.51 -2.88 -15.84
CA LEU A 110 5.59 -1.74 -15.88
C LEU A 110 6.23 -0.46 -16.46
N ASN A 111 7.54 -0.30 -16.38
CA ASN A 111 8.26 0.88 -16.86
C ASN A 111 7.92 1.26 -18.33
N PRO A 112 7.97 0.34 -19.30
CA PRO A 112 7.60 0.64 -20.67
C PRO A 112 6.14 1.10 -20.86
N TYR A 113 5.22 0.73 -19.95
CA TYR A 113 3.83 1.20 -20.01
C TYR A 113 3.74 2.70 -19.69
N VAL A 114 4.46 3.12 -18.65
CA VAL A 114 4.54 4.53 -18.27
C VAL A 114 5.18 5.34 -19.40
N ALA A 115 6.36 4.91 -19.88
CA ALA A 115 7.10 5.59 -20.93
C ALA A 115 6.30 5.76 -22.23
N LYS A 116 5.66 4.69 -22.72
CA LYS A 116 4.82 4.75 -23.92
C LYS A 116 3.57 5.60 -23.70
N GLY A 117 2.98 5.58 -22.51
CA GLY A 117 1.84 6.41 -22.15
C GLY A 117 2.21 7.90 -22.19
N LEU A 118 3.33 8.29 -21.57
CA LEU A 118 3.83 9.66 -21.58
C LEU A 118 4.16 10.14 -23.01
N TRP A 119 4.86 9.33 -23.80
CA TRP A 119 5.21 9.69 -25.17
C TRP A 119 3.97 9.90 -26.06
N ARG A 120 2.89 9.13 -25.84
CA ARG A 120 1.62 9.28 -26.59
C ARG A 120 0.75 10.42 -26.08
N GLY A 121 1.10 11.07 -24.98
CA GLY A 121 0.26 12.06 -24.31
C GLY A 121 -0.89 11.45 -23.48
N ASP A 122 -0.85 10.15 -23.21
CA ASP A 122 -1.86 9.42 -22.39
C ASP A 122 -1.56 9.61 -20.90
N LEU A 123 -1.59 10.86 -20.42
CA LEU A 123 -1.18 11.23 -19.06
C LEU A 123 -1.89 10.43 -17.98
N THR A 124 -3.22 10.30 -18.06
CA THR A 124 -4.01 9.58 -17.05
C THR A 124 -3.62 8.11 -16.95
N TYR A 125 -3.34 7.47 -18.08
CA TYR A 125 -2.87 6.09 -18.13
C TYR A 125 -1.46 5.95 -17.54
N ALA A 126 -0.53 6.80 -17.98
CA ALA A 126 0.84 6.80 -17.49
C ALA A 126 0.91 7.01 -15.97
N ARG A 127 0.14 7.99 -15.46
CA ARG A 127 0.05 8.28 -14.02
C ARG A 127 -0.56 7.11 -13.23
N TYR A 128 -1.59 6.46 -13.75
CA TYR A 128 -2.17 5.30 -13.08
C TYR A 128 -1.15 4.17 -12.95
N MET A 129 -0.39 3.89 -14.01
CA MET A 129 0.67 2.88 -13.99
C MET A 129 1.80 3.24 -13.01
N LEU A 130 2.26 4.50 -13.03
CA LEU A 130 3.32 4.99 -12.15
C LEU A 130 2.88 5.04 -10.68
N ASP A 131 1.74 5.70 -10.41
CA ASP A 131 1.32 6.05 -9.04
C ASP A 131 0.60 4.92 -8.32
N THR A 132 0.15 3.89 -9.05
CA THR A 132 -0.51 2.72 -8.46
C THR A 132 0.38 1.49 -8.58
N HIS A 133 0.52 0.92 -9.76
CA HIS A 133 1.17 -0.39 -9.92
C HIS A 133 2.67 -0.35 -9.64
N MET A 134 3.41 0.58 -10.24
CA MET A 134 4.85 0.70 -9.97
C MET A 134 5.11 1.13 -8.53
N ARG A 135 4.29 2.06 -8.01
CA ARG A 135 4.40 2.50 -6.63
C ARG A 135 4.19 1.36 -5.63
N ASP A 136 3.26 0.45 -5.88
CA ASP A 136 3.06 -0.71 -5.02
C ASP A 136 4.32 -1.59 -4.95
N MET A 137 5.00 -1.80 -6.08
CA MET A 137 6.26 -2.55 -6.12
C MET A 137 7.39 -1.79 -5.41
N LEU A 138 7.50 -0.47 -5.63
CA LEU A 138 8.46 0.37 -4.92
C LEU A 138 8.22 0.31 -3.39
N MET A 139 6.98 0.51 -2.95
CA MET A 139 6.65 0.50 -1.51
C MET A 139 6.90 -0.87 -0.88
N LYS A 140 6.67 -1.95 -1.61
CA LYS A 140 7.02 -3.31 -1.18
C LYS A 140 8.54 -3.46 -1.00
N MET A 141 9.33 -3.02 -1.97
CA MET A 141 10.79 -3.05 -1.90
C MET A 141 11.32 -2.18 -0.75
N LEU A 142 10.78 -0.97 -0.58
CA LEU A 142 11.14 -0.07 0.53
C LEU A 142 10.74 -0.64 1.89
N THR A 143 9.67 -1.43 1.96
CA THR A 143 9.28 -2.13 3.19
C THR A 143 10.32 -3.18 3.59
N TRP A 144 10.87 -3.92 2.64
CA TRP A 144 11.98 -4.85 2.91
C TRP A 144 13.27 -4.12 3.29
N TYR A 145 13.58 -3.04 2.59
CA TYR A 145 14.73 -2.19 2.92
C TYR A 145 14.58 -1.61 4.34
N PHE A 146 13.40 -1.10 4.71
CA PHE A 146 13.07 -0.65 6.06
C PHE A 146 13.27 -1.77 7.09
N GLY A 147 12.74 -2.95 6.84
CA GLY A 147 12.91 -4.12 7.71
C GLY A 147 14.39 -4.43 7.94
N MET A 148 15.20 -4.43 6.88
CA MET A 148 16.65 -4.61 6.96
C MET A 148 17.32 -3.55 7.86
N GLN A 149 16.96 -2.28 7.70
CA GLN A 149 17.54 -1.17 8.47
C GLN A 149 17.10 -1.16 9.95
N THR A 150 15.93 -1.71 10.24
CA THR A 150 15.34 -1.75 11.59
C THR A 150 15.45 -3.13 12.26
N CYS A 151 16.28 -4.03 11.73
CA CYS A 151 16.42 -5.41 12.21
C CYS A 151 15.07 -6.15 12.33
N TRP A 152 14.08 -5.78 11.51
CA TRP A 152 12.72 -6.35 11.51
C TRP A 152 11.95 -6.16 12.82
N GLU A 153 12.38 -5.23 13.64
CA GLU A 153 11.80 -4.96 14.96
C GLU A 153 10.80 -3.80 14.97
N LYS A 154 10.63 -3.11 13.83
CA LYS A 154 9.72 -1.95 13.70
C LYS A 154 8.75 -2.12 12.55
N SER A 155 7.53 -1.60 12.72
CA SER A 155 6.53 -1.54 11.67
C SER A 155 6.68 -0.25 10.86
N PRO A 156 6.67 -0.31 9.50
CA PRO A 156 6.61 0.88 8.66
C PRO A 156 5.24 1.58 8.72
N GLY A 157 4.27 0.98 9.41
CA GLY A 157 2.89 1.44 9.51
C GLY A 157 2.10 1.24 8.21
N LYS A 158 0.78 1.43 8.30
CA LYS A 158 -0.12 1.29 7.14
C LYS A 158 0.32 2.25 6.02
N LEU A 159 0.53 1.70 4.82
CA LEU A 159 0.97 2.42 3.62
C LEU A 159 2.30 3.19 3.81
N GLY A 160 3.16 2.73 4.72
CA GLY A 160 4.48 3.32 4.91
C GLY A 160 4.50 4.64 5.69
N LYS A 161 3.45 4.97 6.47
CA LYS A 161 3.37 6.25 7.21
C LYS A 161 4.51 6.48 8.21
N TYR A 162 5.26 5.44 8.57
CA TYR A 162 6.43 5.50 9.47
C TYR A 162 7.72 5.08 8.75
N LEU A 163 7.75 5.13 7.42
CA LEU A 163 8.88 4.65 6.62
C LEU A 163 10.12 5.55 6.78
N ARG A 164 9.94 6.88 6.82
CA ARG A 164 11.02 7.88 6.79
C ARG A 164 12.15 7.58 7.77
N PRO A 165 11.92 7.40 9.08
CA PRO A 165 13.02 7.20 10.04
C PRO A 165 13.79 5.89 9.81
N GLY A 166 13.24 4.93 9.11
CA GLY A 166 13.88 3.65 8.85
C GLY A 166 14.59 3.53 7.51
N ILE A 167 14.18 4.32 6.49
CA ILE A 167 14.88 4.30 5.20
C ILE A 167 15.97 5.39 5.08
N GLY A 168 15.97 6.36 6.00
CA GLY A 168 16.93 7.45 6.01
C GLY A 168 16.56 8.61 5.07
N GLU A 169 17.16 9.78 5.31
CA GLU A 169 16.80 11.02 4.62
C GLU A 169 17.09 10.97 3.11
N GLU A 170 18.16 10.29 2.68
CA GLU A 170 18.51 10.20 1.27
C GLU A 170 17.44 9.44 0.47
N PHE A 171 17.02 8.26 0.94
CA PHE A 171 15.95 7.47 0.30
C PHE A 171 14.60 8.16 0.40
N TRP A 172 14.34 8.83 1.52
CA TRP A 172 13.13 9.61 1.69
C TRP A 172 13.05 10.75 0.68
N HIS A 173 14.14 11.49 0.47
CA HIS A 173 14.20 12.57 -0.52
C HIS A 173 13.97 12.06 -1.95
N LEU A 174 14.58 10.92 -2.32
CA LEU A 174 14.29 10.29 -3.61
C LEU A 174 12.81 9.89 -3.70
N LEU A 175 12.22 9.32 -2.64
CA LEU A 175 10.80 8.97 -2.63
C LEU A 175 9.91 10.21 -2.84
N GLU A 176 10.21 11.33 -2.18
CA GLU A 176 9.48 12.59 -2.38
C GLU A 176 9.55 13.05 -3.85
N GLN A 177 10.69 12.92 -4.52
CA GLN A 177 10.87 13.29 -5.93
C GLN A 177 10.14 12.35 -6.90
N THR A 178 9.67 11.19 -6.47
CA THR A 178 8.82 10.32 -7.31
C THR A 178 7.37 10.80 -7.41
N TYR A 179 6.97 11.84 -6.67
CA TYR A 179 5.64 12.44 -6.74
C TYR A 179 5.67 13.68 -7.62
N ALA A 180 5.24 13.54 -8.87
CA ALA A 180 5.19 14.64 -9.82
C ALA A 180 3.81 15.32 -9.87
N ASP A 181 3.76 16.53 -10.38
CA ASP A 181 2.53 17.20 -10.81
C ASP A 181 2.01 16.65 -12.17
N ALA A 182 1.13 17.38 -12.83
CA ALA A 182 0.55 16.96 -14.11
C ALA A 182 1.43 17.30 -15.33
N ASP A 183 2.59 17.92 -15.15
CA ASP A 183 3.53 18.17 -16.25
C ASP A 183 4.14 16.84 -16.72
N PRO A 184 4.06 16.52 -18.03
CA PRO A 184 4.63 15.28 -18.56
C PRO A 184 6.14 15.15 -18.30
N GLU A 185 6.91 16.23 -18.41
CA GLU A 185 8.35 16.20 -18.17
C GLU A 185 8.68 15.94 -16.70
N HIS A 186 7.92 16.54 -15.77
CA HIS A 186 8.05 16.22 -14.35
C HIS A 186 7.70 14.75 -14.06
N THR A 187 6.74 14.18 -14.79
CA THR A 187 6.41 12.75 -14.66
C THR A 187 7.55 11.86 -15.21
N TRP A 188 8.24 12.25 -16.30
CA TRP A 188 9.45 11.57 -16.76
C TRP A 188 10.55 11.59 -15.71
N GLN A 189 10.82 12.73 -15.10
CA GLN A 189 11.83 12.85 -14.05
C GLN A 189 11.46 11.99 -12.82
N ALA A 190 10.18 11.97 -12.45
CA ALA A 190 9.68 11.10 -11.36
C ALA A 190 9.85 9.61 -11.68
N LEU A 191 9.65 9.18 -12.94
CA LEU A 191 9.90 7.82 -13.38
C LEU A 191 11.38 7.45 -13.23
N PHE A 192 12.29 8.27 -13.74
CA PHE A 192 13.74 8.02 -13.63
C PHE A 192 14.21 7.99 -12.18
N THR A 193 13.69 8.88 -11.34
CA THR A 193 13.99 8.88 -9.90
C THR A 193 13.45 7.64 -9.20
N MET A 194 12.26 7.18 -9.60
CA MET A 194 11.65 5.96 -9.06
C MET A 194 12.50 4.73 -9.42
N ASP A 195 13.03 4.66 -10.64
CA ASP A 195 13.92 3.59 -11.08
C ASP A 195 15.23 3.58 -10.28
N GLU A 196 15.83 4.75 -10.05
CA GLU A 196 17.03 4.87 -9.23
C GLU A 196 16.77 4.39 -7.80
N LEU A 197 15.70 4.87 -7.17
CA LEU A 197 15.35 4.50 -5.81
C LEU A 197 15.08 2.99 -5.68
N PHE A 198 14.32 2.43 -6.63
CA PHE A 198 14.02 1.00 -6.66
C PHE A 198 15.30 0.16 -6.82
N ARG A 199 16.14 0.50 -7.78
CA ARG A 199 17.45 -0.16 -8.05
C ARG A 199 18.31 -0.20 -6.81
N ARG A 200 18.45 0.93 -6.13
CA ARG A 200 19.28 1.06 -4.93
C ARG A 200 18.73 0.22 -3.77
N ALA A 201 17.42 0.29 -3.54
CA ALA A 201 16.77 -0.50 -2.51
C ALA A 201 16.86 -2.01 -2.80
N ALA A 202 16.56 -2.41 -4.03
CA ALA A 202 16.57 -3.80 -4.46
C ALA A 202 17.99 -4.41 -4.42
N THR A 203 19.00 -3.67 -4.85
CA THR A 203 20.40 -4.11 -4.77
C THR A 203 20.83 -4.31 -3.31
N ALA A 204 20.46 -3.40 -2.41
CA ALA A 204 20.78 -3.52 -0.99
C ALA A 204 20.07 -4.74 -0.36
N VAL A 205 18.80 -4.95 -0.66
CA VAL A 205 18.03 -6.12 -0.18
C VAL A 205 18.63 -7.41 -0.76
N ALA A 206 18.93 -7.45 -2.06
CA ALA A 206 19.54 -8.60 -2.69
C ALA A 206 20.88 -8.97 -2.03
N GLY A 207 21.74 -7.98 -1.77
CA GLY A 207 23.03 -8.18 -1.10
C GLY A 207 22.89 -8.74 0.31
N MET A 208 21.91 -8.26 1.08
CA MET A 208 21.66 -8.74 2.46
C MET A 208 21.21 -10.20 2.51
N PHE A 209 20.38 -10.62 1.56
CA PHE A 209 19.75 -11.95 1.56
C PHE A 209 20.39 -12.95 0.60
N GLY A 210 21.44 -12.57 -0.11
CA GLY A 210 22.07 -13.44 -1.12
C GLY A 210 21.14 -13.73 -2.31
N LEU A 211 20.24 -12.76 -2.64
CA LEU A 211 19.31 -12.86 -3.76
C LEU A 211 19.95 -12.29 -5.04
N HIS A 212 19.40 -12.66 -6.18
CA HIS A 212 19.86 -12.16 -7.48
C HIS A 212 19.04 -10.94 -7.91
N TYR A 213 19.70 -9.77 -8.05
CA TYR A 213 19.06 -8.60 -8.67
C TYR A 213 19.14 -8.71 -10.21
N PRO A 214 18.03 -8.53 -10.96
CA PRO A 214 18.00 -8.68 -12.42
C PRO A 214 18.60 -7.46 -13.14
N GLY A 215 19.90 -7.21 -12.96
CA GLY A 215 20.59 -6.05 -13.51
C GLY A 215 20.51 -5.94 -15.03
N GLY A 216 20.48 -7.08 -15.75
CA GLY A 216 20.33 -7.07 -17.21
C GLY A 216 18.94 -6.62 -17.67
N ASP A 217 17.86 -6.88 -16.91
CA ASP A 217 16.53 -6.35 -17.22
C ASP A 217 16.49 -4.85 -16.97
N ASP A 218 17.00 -4.41 -15.81
CA ASP A 218 17.16 -3.00 -15.47
C ASP A 218 17.88 -2.22 -16.57
N GLU A 219 19.06 -2.66 -16.98
CA GLU A 219 19.85 -1.99 -18.02
C GLU A 219 19.09 -1.85 -19.34
N ARG A 220 18.44 -2.94 -19.79
CA ARG A 220 17.67 -2.93 -21.05
C ARG A 220 16.45 -2.03 -20.98
N VAL A 221 15.69 -2.11 -19.87
CA VAL A 221 14.49 -1.30 -19.68
C VAL A 221 14.86 0.17 -19.50
N SER A 222 15.88 0.49 -18.70
CA SER A 222 16.36 1.86 -18.54
C SER A 222 16.81 2.48 -19.86
N ALA A 223 17.57 1.76 -20.69
CA ALA A 223 17.97 2.23 -22.02
C ALA A 223 16.74 2.44 -22.94
N PHE A 224 15.76 1.53 -22.88
CA PHE A 224 14.54 1.64 -23.66
C PHE A 224 13.72 2.87 -23.30
N ILE A 225 13.47 3.12 -22.02
CA ILE A 225 12.66 4.29 -21.59
C ILE A 225 13.37 5.61 -21.90
N GLN A 226 14.70 5.68 -21.79
CA GLN A 226 15.49 6.84 -22.21
C GLN A 226 15.36 7.08 -23.71
N THR A 227 15.39 6.01 -24.52
CA THR A 227 15.17 6.11 -25.97
C THR A 227 13.78 6.67 -26.28
N ILE A 228 12.71 6.17 -25.60
CA ILE A 228 11.34 6.68 -25.78
C ILE A 228 11.22 8.15 -25.40
N HIS A 229 11.85 8.56 -24.29
CA HIS A 229 11.84 9.97 -23.84
C HIS A 229 12.44 10.93 -24.89
N GLN A 230 13.44 10.47 -25.65
CA GLN A 230 14.12 11.26 -26.67
C GLN A 230 13.47 11.18 -28.07
N LEU A 231 12.47 10.30 -28.26
CA LEU A 231 11.81 10.17 -29.56
C LEU A 231 11.04 11.45 -29.92
N PRO A 232 11.13 11.90 -31.17
CA PRO A 232 10.28 12.99 -31.63
C PRO A 232 8.79 12.57 -31.65
N PRO A 233 7.85 13.51 -31.50
CA PRO A 233 6.43 13.20 -31.42
C PRO A 233 5.84 12.48 -32.64
N ASP A 234 6.50 12.60 -33.81
CA ASP A 234 6.09 12.01 -35.09
C ASP A 234 6.82 10.69 -35.40
N ALA A 235 7.60 10.12 -34.46
CA ALA A 235 8.30 8.87 -34.65
C ALA A 235 7.34 7.71 -34.97
N THR A 236 7.64 6.98 -36.05
CA THR A 236 6.85 5.82 -36.49
C THR A 236 7.44 4.48 -36.04
N GLU A 237 8.70 4.49 -35.59
CA GLU A 237 9.43 3.30 -35.14
C GLU A 237 10.39 3.65 -34.00
N ILE A 238 10.69 2.66 -33.16
CA ILE A 238 11.67 2.78 -32.07
C ILE A 238 12.95 2.11 -32.56
N LYS A 239 14.03 2.87 -32.66
CA LYS A 239 15.37 2.34 -32.99
C LYS A 239 16.18 2.33 -31.71
N MET A 240 16.46 1.13 -31.20
CA MET A 240 17.43 0.95 -30.12
C MET A 240 18.85 1.10 -30.72
N SER A 241 19.62 2.00 -30.15
CA SER A 241 21.04 2.21 -30.50
C SER A 241 21.94 1.21 -29.77
#